data_86053dd13351aeac8d1852447f527b58
#
_entry.id   86053dd13351aeac8d1852447f527b58
#
_cell.length_a   1.000
_cell.length_b   1.000
_cell.length_c   1.000
_cell.angle_alpha   90.00
_cell.angle_beta   90.00
_cell.angle_gamma   90.00
#
_symmetry.space_group_name_H-M   'P 1'
#
loop_
_entity.id
_entity.type
_entity.pdbx_description
1 polymer ?
#
loop_
_entity_poly.entity_id
_entity_poly.type
_entity_poly.pdbx_seq_one_letter_code
_entity_poly.pdbx_strand_id
1 'polypeptide(L)'
;MKSKPSLDDLQLFHLTVQQGSLRAAAHSLKMPIATLSRRLQKLEQSLGCRLLERSAHHFALTEIGRRYFAACGPLLTDLHAVTEELDAVQHELSGPLRITAPVSLSQHWLGRCFFDFMRRYPNIRLQLVVSNQNENLIEQQLDAAIRVGDPQEDSWIARPIWESHLGLCAAPAYLERMPPIEHPRDLAQHSLIVAQPMSNWQLTHKTSKENFTVQPQPYFQCSDIGVALDAVAEGFGVLLVSQFYCNDPRPAERRLVQVLPDWRGQPRPIYLMYRDRQAVSARLRAFIDHVVEWREKRPAN
;
A
#
# COMPACT_ATOMS: atom_id res chain seq x y z
N MET A 1 -6.49 32.07 33.92
CA MET A 1 -5.65 30.97 33.42
C MET A 1 -6.47 30.16 32.39
N LYS A 2 -6.00 30.01 31.18
CA LYS A 2 -6.66 29.10 30.21
C LYS A 2 -6.51 27.66 30.70
N SER A 3 -7.63 26.93 30.80
CA SER A 3 -7.61 25.50 31.15
C SER A 3 -6.78 24.75 30.08
N LYS A 4 -5.89 23.85 30.49
CA LYS A 4 -5.19 22.98 29.54
C LYS A 4 -6.20 22.06 28.82
N PRO A 5 -6.05 21.81 27.51
CA PRO A 5 -6.92 20.90 26.79
C PRO A 5 -6.80 19.48 27.38
N SER A 6 -7.94 18.81 27.55
CA SER A 6 -7.98 17.42 28.00
C SER A 6 -7.57 16.49 26.85
N LEU A 7 -6.74 15.49 27.15
CA LEU A 7 -6.34 14.48 26.18
C LEU A 7 -7.56 13.67 25.67
N ASP A 8 -8.49 13.36 26.56
CA ASP A 8 -9.72 12.68 26.17
C ASP A 8 -10.56 13.50 25.19
N ASP A 9 -10.64 14.84 25.40
CA ASP A 9 -11.40 15.71 24.50
C ASP A 9 -10.69 15.83 23.14
N LEU A 10 -9.37 15.76 23.12
CA LEU A 10 -8.57 15.69 21.90
C LEU A 10 -8.80 14.39 21.13
N GLN A 11 -8.85 13.25 21.82
CA GLN A 11 -9.19 11.95 21.21
C GLN A 11 -10.59 11.96 20.62
N LEU A 12 -11.58 12.51 21.34
CA LEU A 12 -12.95 12.67 20.85
C LEU A 12 -13.01 13.54 19.58
N PHE A 13 -12.25 14.64 19.55
CA PHE A 13 -12.14 15.47 18.35
C PHE A 13 -11.60 14.67 17.17
N HIS A 14 -10.49 13.97 17.38
CA HIS A 14 -9.84 13.18 16.32
C HIS A 14 -10.77 12.10 15.76
N LEU A 15 -11.40 11.32 16.63
CA LEU A 15 -12.38 10.31 16.24
C LEU A 15 -13.60 10.92 15.51
N THR A 16 -14.07 12.10 15.96
CA THR A 16 -15.20 12.77 15.32
C THR A 16 -14.88 13.18 13.89
N VAL A 17 -13.68 13.69 13.65
CA VAL A 17 -13.20 14.05 12.31
C VAL A 17 -13.11 12.82 11.41
N GLN A 18 -12.57 11.72 11.91
CA GLN A 18 -12.46 10.45 11.16
C GLN A 18 -13.80 9.86 10.77
N GLN A 19 -14.82 9.97 11.64
CA GLN A 19 -16.17 9.49 11.37
C GLN A 19 -16.98 10.43 10.43
N GLY A 20 -16.44 11.60 10.11
CA GLY A 20 -17.05 12.56 9.20
C GLY A 20 -18.36 13.20 9.69
N SER A 21 -18.86 12.84 10.87
CA SER A 21 -20.04 13.46 11.47
C SER A 21 -20.14 13.23 12.98
N LEU A 22 -20.74 14.18 13.69
CA LEU A 22 -21.04 14.08 15.13
C LEU A 22 -21.93 12.87 15.44
N ARG A 23 -22.87 12.55 14.56
CA ARG A 23 -23.82 11.45 14.76
C ARG A 23 -23.12 10.09 14.65
N ALA A 24 -22.29 9.92 13.63
CA ALA A 24 -21.51 8.68 13.45
C ALA A 24 -20.51 8.48 14.58
N ALA A 25 -19.81 9.56 14.99
CA ALA A 25 -18.87 9.50 16.11
C ALA A 25 -19.56 9.17 17.44
N ALA A 26 -20.70 9.79 17.75
CA ALA A 26 -21.46 9.52 18.95
C ALA A 26 -21.97 8.07 19.01
N HIS A 27 -22.41 7.54 17.87
CA HIS A 27 -22.81 6.12 17.75
C HIS A 27 -21.63 5.19 17.97
N SER A 28 -20.49 5.43 17.32
CA SER A 28 -19.26 4.64 17.48
C SER A 28 -18.75 4.65 18.92
N LEU A 29 -18.81 5.80 19.59
CA LEU A 29 -18.36 6.01 20.97
C LEU A 29 -19.39 5.58 22.04
N LYS A 30 -20.57 5.10 21.61
CA LYS A 30 -21.69 4.72 22.50
C LYS A 30 -22.03 5.83 23.50
N MET A 31 -22.01 7.10 23.08
CA MET A 31 -22.29 8.25 23.93
C MET A 31 -23.35 9.17 23.31
N PRO A 32 -24.12 9.95 24.12
CA PRO A 32 -25.09 10.91 23.61
C PRO A 32 -24.40 12.01 22.78
N ILE A 33 -25.00 12.38 21.63
CA ILE A 33 -24.50 13.45 20.74
C ILE A 33 -24.32 14.76 21.50
N ALA A 34 -25.24 15.10 22.41
CA ALA A 34 -25.17 16.32 23.22
C ALA A 34 -23.92 16.32 24.12
N THR A 35 -23.55 15.18 24.68
CA THR A 35 -22.34 15.02 25.49
C THR A 35 -21.08 15.21 24.65
N LEU A 36 -21.00 14.55 23.49
CA LEU A 36 -19.90 14.70 22.54
C LEU A 36 -19.76 16.16 22.11
N SER A 37 -20.87 16.80 21.70
CA SER A 37 -20.87 18.21 21.27
C SER A 37 -20.35 19.15 22.36
N ARG A 38 -20.79 18.95 23.61
CA ARG A 38 -20.36 19.77 24.76
C ARG A 38 -18.85 19.58 25.03
N ARG A 39 -18.33 18.35 24.96
CA ARG A 39 -16.91 18.06 25.16
C ARG A 39 -16.03 18.71 24.09
N LEU A 40 -16.46 18.65 22.82
CA LEU A 40 -15.77 19.31 21.71
C LEU A 40 -15.80 20.84 21.85
N GLN A 41 -16.92 21.44 22.32
CA GLN A 41 -16.98 22.87 22.62
C GLN A 41 -16.02 23.26 23.74
N LYS A 42 -15.91 22.44 24.81
CA LYS A 42 -14.96 22.65 25.90
C LYS A 42 -13.50 22.61 25.40
N LEU A 43 -13.17 21.70 24.49
CA LEU A 43 -11.85 21.67 23.85
C LEU A 43 -11.57 22.97 23.09
N GLU A 44 -12.51 23.41 22.22
CA GLU A 44 -12.39 24.66 21.45
C GLU A 44 -12.22 25.89 22.36
N GLN A 45 -12.97 25.95 23.48
CA GLN A 45 -12.82 26.99 24.49
C GLN A 45 -11.46 26.98 25.16
N SER A 46 -10.94 25.82 25.51
CA SER A 46 -9.61 25.68 26.12
C SER A 46 -8.48 26.12 25.19
N LEU A 47 -8.63 25.85 23.88
CA LEU A 47 -7.70 26.26 22.84
C LEU A 47 -7.85 27.73 22.43
N GLY A 48 -9.04 28.32 22.68
CA GLY A 48 -9.37 29.68 22.29
C GLY A 48 -9.64 29.85 20.78
N CYS A 49 -9.94 28.77 20.07
CA CYS A 49 -10.24 28.77 18.63
C CYS A 49 -11.28 27.71 18.29
N ARG A 50 -11.97 27.88 17.16
CA ARG A 50 -12.87 26.87 16.61
C ARG A 50 -12.09 25.90 15.75
N LEU A 51 -12.32 24.62 15.98
CA LEU A 51 -11.73 23.52 15.18
C LEU A 51 -12.73 22.98 14.14
N LEU A 52 -14.04 23.09 14.44
CA LEU A 52 -15.13 22.56 13.62
C LEU A 52 -16.07 23.66 13.16
N GLU A 53 -16.42 23.64 11.89
CA GLU A 53 -17.56 24.37 11.34
C GLU A 53 -18.78 23.46 11.45
N ARG A 54 -19.79 23.94 12.19
CA ARG A 54 -21.00 23.18 12.48
C ARG A 54 -22.19 23.95 11.98
N SER A 55 -22.90 23.40 11.03
CA SER A 55 -24.27 23.83 10.67
C SER A 55 -25.20 22.62 10.67
N ALA A 56 -26.50 22.84 10.57
CA ALA A 56 -27.48 21.75 10.56
C ALA A 56 -27.24 20.73 9.43
N HIS A 57 -26.49 21.11 8.39
CA HIS A 57 -26.28 20.32 7.18
C HIS A 57 -24.79 20.14 6.78
N HIS A 58 -23.86 20.70 7.58
CA HIS A 58 -22.46 20.68 7.19
C HIS A 58 -21.54 20.42 8.39
N PHE A 59 -20.66 19.44 8.24
CA PHE A 59 -19.60 19.13 9.21
C PHE A 59 -18.26 19.26 8.47
N ALA A 60 -17.45 20.25 8.83
CA ALA A 60 -16.15 20.48 8.24
C ALA A 60 -15.14 20.95 9.28
N LEU A 61 -13.86 20.77 8.97
CA LEU A 61 -12.77 21.36 9.75
C LEU A 61 -12.54 22.82 9.34
N THR A 62 -12.32 23.69 10.33
CA THR A 62 -11.71 25.00 10.07
C THR A 62 -10.26 24.82 9.59
N GLU A 63 -9.63 25.85 9.05
CA GLU A 63 -8.19 25.81 8.69
C GLU A 63 -7.32 25.46 9.91
N ILE A 64 -7.61 26.05 11.05
CA ILE A 64 -6.92 25.73 12.32
C ILE A 64 -7.23 24.29 12.73
N GLY A 65 -8.47 23.83 12.54
CA GLY A 65 -8.89 22.47 12.83
C GLY A 65 -8.13 21.43 12.00
N ARG A 66 -7.93 21.69 10.70
CA ARG A 66 -7.13 20.83 9.83
C ARG A 66 -5.68 20.71 10.30
N ARG A 67 -5.03 21.85 10.59
CA ARG A 67 -3.65 21.86 11.12
C ARG A 67 -3.55 21.15 12.46
N TYR A 68 -4.50 21.37 13.36
CA TYR A 68 -4.51 20.75 14.67
C TYR A 68 -4.74 19.23 14.58
N PHE A 69 -5.65 18.80 13.71
CA PHE A 69 -5.91 17.39 13.42
C PHE A 69 -4.65 16.69 12.89
N ALA A 70 -3.99 17.27 11.88
CA ALA A 70 -2.78 16.74 11.30
C ALA A 70 -1.61 16.66 12.29
N ALA A 71 -1.46 17.68 13.15
CA ALA A 71 -0.39 17.71 14.14
C ALA A 71 -0.61 16.74 15.31
N CYS A 72 -1.85 16.60 15.78
CA CYS A 72 -2.16 15.77 16.95
C CYS A 72 -2.38 14.28 16.62
N GLY A 73 -2.81 13.96 15.40
CA GLY A 73 -3.06 12.58 14.98
C GLY A 73 -1.88 11.64 15.21
N PRO A 74 -0.66 11.98 14.76
CA PRO A 74 0.53 11.20 15.03
C PRO A 74 0.81 10.98 16.51
N LEU A 75 0.68 12.04 17.31
CA LEU A 75 0.95 11.99 18.76
C LEU A 75 -0.04 11.09 19.50
N LEU A 76 -1.32 11.14 19.13
CA LEU A 76 -2.33 10.24 19.70
C LEU A 76 -2.06 8.79 19.34
N THR A 77 -1.63 8.53 18.11
CA THR A 77 -1.26 7.19 17.67
C THR A 77 -0.04 6.66 18.42
N ASP A 78 0.95 7.52 18.66
CA ASP A 78 2.15 7.16 19.44
C ASP A 78 1.80 6.87 20.91
N LEU A 79 0.90 7.65 21.50
CA LEU A 79 0.42 7.40 22.85
C LEU A 79 -0.31 6.05 22.96
N HIS A 80 -1.16 5.73 21.99
CA HIS A 80 -1.81 4.42 21.95
C HIS A 80 -0.80 3.28 21.79
N ALA A 81 0.23 3.46 20.96
CA ALA A 81 1.28 2.45 20.78
C ALA A 81 2.04 2.16 22.09
N VAL A 82 2.36 3.19 22.87
CA VAL A 82 3.01 3.02 24.19
C VAL A 82 2.09 2.28 25.17
N THR A 83 0.80 2.61 25.19
CA THR A 83 -0.17 1.92 26.07
C THR A 83 -0.32 0.45 25.68
N GLU A 84 -0.41 0.17 24.36
CA GLU A 84 -0.49 -1.20 23.83
C GLU A 84 0.81 -2.00 24.07
N GLU A 85 1.97 -1.35 24.08
CA GLU A 85 3.24 -2.02 24.39
C GLU A 85 3.30 -2.46 25.85
N LEU A 86 2.76 -1.65 26.77
CA LEU A 86 2.58 -2.05 28.17
C LEU A 86 1.57 -3.19 28.33
N ASP A 87 0.49 -3.16 27.58
CA ASP A 87 -0.50 -4.24 27.57
C ASP A 87 0.05 -5.51 26.91
N ALA A 88 0.87 -5.39 25.87
CA ALA A 88 1.49 -6.53 25.17
C ALA A 88 2.56 -7.26 26.02
N VAL A 89 3.15 -6.60 27.00
CA VAL A 89 4.01 -7.27 28.01
C VAL A 89 3.20 -8.14 28.96
N GLN A 90 1.89 -7.91 29.08
CA GLN A 90 0.97 -8.67 29.93
C GLN A 90 0.00 -9.57 29.18
N HIS A 91 -0.19 -9.43 27.85
CA HIS A 91 -1.21 -10.15 27.09
C HIS A 91 -0.72 -10.62 25.71
N GLU A 92 -1.36 -11.66 25.16
CA GLU A 92 -1.13 -12.21 23.82
C GLU A 92 -1.17 -11.15 22.72
N LEU A 93 -0.38 -11.37 21.66
CA LEU A 93 -0.38 -10.59 20.43
C LEU A 93 -1.79 -10.49 19.83
N SER A 94 -2.45 -9.34 19.99
CA SER A 94 -3.87 -9.16 19.66
C SER A 94 -4.17 -7.73 19.18
N GLY A 95 -5.39 -7.52 18.62
CA GLY A 95 -5.90 -6.23 18.22
C GLY A 95 -5.82 -5.95 16.71
N PRO A 96 -6.23 -4.74 16.24
CA PRO A 96 -6.22 -4.39 14.83
C PRO A 96 -4.81 -4.07 14.33
N LEU A 97 -4.49 -4.55 13.14
CA LEU A 97 -3.30 -4.19 12.38
C LEU A 97 -3.72 -3.75 10.98
N ARG A 98 -3.53 -2.48 10.65
CA ARG A 98 -3.93 -1.88 9.37
C ARG A 98 -2.71 -1.75 8.45
N ILE A 99 -2.75 -2.42 7.32
CA ILE A 99 -1.68 -2.35 6.32
C ILE A 99 -2.24 -2.01 4.94
N THR A 100 -1.41 -1.43 4.10
CA THR A 100 -1.73 -1.26 2.68
C THR A 100 -0.70 -1.98 1.81
N ALA A 101 -1.17 -2.49 0.68
CA ALA A 101 -0.32 -3.12 -0.32
C ALA A 101 -0.91 -2.95 -1.73
N PRO A 102 -0.07 -3.01 -2.79
CA PRO A 102 -0.55 -2.95 -4.17
C PRO A 102 -1.51 -4.08 -4.51
N VAL A 103 -2.54 -3.79 -5.31
CA VAL A 103 -3.62 -4.73 -5.65
C VAL A 103 -3.05 -6.03 -6.22
N SER A 104 -2.34 -5.95 -7.33
CA SER A 104 -1.84 -7.13 -8.04
C SER A 104 -0.82 -7.92 -7.21
N LEU A 105 0.04 -7.23 -6.44
CA LEU A 105 1.01 -7.88 -5.56
C LEU A 105 0.30 -8.66 -4.44
N SER A 106 -0.78 -8.10 -3.90
CA SER A 106 -1.60 -8.75 -2.88
C SER A 106 -2.30 -10.00 -3.41
N GLN A 107 -2.85 -9.92 -4.63
CA GLN A 107 -3.58 -11.02 -5.25
C GLN A 107 -2.67 -12.19 -5.64
N HIS A 108 -1.50 -11.92 -6.21
CA HIS A 108 -0.67 -12.95 -6.82
C HIS A 108 0.44 -13.48 -5.90
N TRP A 109 0.86 -12.71 -4.90
CA TRP A 109 2.04 -13.08 -4.12
C TRP A 109 1.86 -12.90 -2.61
N LEU A 110 1.58 -11.68 -2.14
CA LEU A 110 1.50 -11.38 -0.71
C LEU A 110 0.29 -12.00 0.00
N GLY A 111 -0.78 -12.32 -0.73
CA GLY A 111 -1.99 -12.91 -0.13
C GLY A 111 -1.66 -14.15 0.70
N ARG A 112 -0.78 -15.04 0.20
CA ARG A 112 -0.34 -16.22 0.95
C ARG A 112 0.43 -15.84 2.22
N CYS A 113 1.27 -14.81 2.16
CA CYS A 113 1.97 -14.28 3.33
C CYS A 113 0.98 -13.78 4.39
N PHE A 114 -0.03 -13.02 3.97
CA PHE A 114 -1.05 -12.51 4.87
C PHE A 114 -1.88 -13.63 5.50
N PHE A 115 -2.27 -14.65 4.73
CA PHE A 115 -3.01 -15.79 5.26
C PHE A 115 -2.18 -16.63 6.23
N ASP A 116 -0.89 -16.82 5.96
CA ASP A 116 0.02 -17.51 6.87
C ASP A 116 0.21 -16.71 8.16
N PHE A 117 0.32 -15.38 8.08
CA PHE A 117 0.35 -14.49 9.25
C PHE A 117 -0.92 -14.62 10.10
N MET A 118 -2.10 -14.58 9.48
CA MET A 118 -3.38 -14.71 10.20
C MET A 118 -3.53 -16.07 10.90
N ARG A 119 -3.02 -17.15 10.29
CA ARG A 119 -3.01 -18.49 10.94
C ARG A 119 -2.08 -18.52 12.13
N ARG A 120 -0.92 -17.86 12.04
CA ARG A 120 0.09 -17.84 13.10
C ARG A 120 -0.33 -16.95 14.28
N TYR A 121 -1.07 -15.88 14.00
CA TYR A 121 -1.50 -14.88 14.99
C TYR A 121 -3.02 -14.64 14.94
N PRO A 122 -3.83 -15.61 15.39
CA PRO A 122 -5.29 -15.58 15.22
C PRO A 122 -5.98 -14.43 15.98
N ASN A 123 -5.33 -13.87 17.00
CA ASN A 123 -5.86 -12.78 17.79
C ASN A 123 -5.57 -11.38 17.16
N ILE A 124 -4.74 -11.31 16.12
CA ILE A 124 -4.48 -10.08 15.38
C ILE A 124 -5.53 -9.96 14.26
N ARG A 125 -6.28 -8.87 14.28
CA ARG A 125 -7.26 -8.56 13.23
C ARG A 125 -6.58 -7.77 12.11
N LEU A 126 -6.12 -8.46 11.08
CA LEU A 126 -5.48 -7.84 9.92
C LEU A 126 -6.51 -7.10 9.07
N GLN A 127 -6.30 -5.80 8.86
CA GLN A 127 -7.07 -4.95 7.96
C GLN A 127 -6.18 -4.58 6.77
N LEU A 128 -6.47 -5.18 5.63
CA LEU A 128 -5.70 -4.97 4.40
C LEU A 128 -6.43 -3.98 3.48
N VAL A 129 -5.79 -2.83 3.22
CA VAL A 129 -6.22 -1.86 2.21
C VAL A 129 -5.42 -2.13 0.94
N VAL A 130 -6.07 -2.62 -0.11
CA VAL A 130 -5.40 -2.84 -1.40
C VAL A 130 -5.57 -1.62 -2.30
N SER A 131 -4.46 -0.97 -2.67
CA SER A 131 -4.47 0.24 -3.46
C SER A 131 -3.17 0.42 -4.24
N ASN A 132 -3.29 0.81 -5.51
CA ASN A 132 -2.15 1.19 -6.35
C ASN A 132 -1.80 2.70 -6.23
N GLN A 133 -2.59 3.46 -5.49
CA GLN A 133 -2.33 4.87 -5.26
C GLN A 133 -1.35 5.06 -4.10
N ASN A 134 -0.56 6.13 -4.17
CA ASN A 134 0.23 6.58 -3.04
C ASN A 134 -0.72 7.27 -2.05
N GLU A 135 -1.35 6.44 -1.23
CA GLU A 135 -2.22 6.86 -0.14
C GLU A 135 -1.40 7.62 0.90
N ASN A 136 -1.95 8.69 1.45
CA ASN A 136 -1.35 9.31 2.62
C ASN A 136 -1.50 8.38 3.82
N LEU A 137 -0.40 7.71 4.15
CA LEU A 137 -0.37 6.64 5.16
C LEU A 137 -0.74 7.16 6.56
N ILE A 138 -0.50 8.45 6.81
CA ILE A 138 -0.79 9.10 8.10
C ILE A 138 -2.29 9.40 8.22
N GLU A 139 -2.90 9.98 7.17
CA GLU A 139 -4.33 10.29 7.17
C GLU A 139 -5.19 9.05 7.26
N GLN A 140 -4.74 7.93 6.68
CA GLN A 140 -5.45 6.65 6.72
C GLN A 140 -5.13 5.80 7.95
N GLN A 141 -4.27 6.27 8.85
CA GLN A 141 -3.89 5.56 10.08
C GLN A 141 -3.38 4.13 9.82
N LEU A 142 -2.51 3.98 8.85
CA LEU A 142 -1.90 2.73 8.51
C LEU A 142 -0.71 2.45 9.43
N ASP A 143 -0.58 1.22 9.90
CA ASP A 143 0.54 0.75 10.71
C ASP A 143 1.75 0.44 9.83
N ALA A 144 1.51 -0.13 8.64
CA ALA A 144 2.54 -0.44 7.66
C ALA A 144 2.01 -0.34 6.23
N ALA A 145 2.94 -0.20 5.28
CA ALA A 145 2.66 -0.22 3.86
C ALA A 145 3.67 -1.11 3.13
N ILE A 146 3.21 -1.85 2.14
CA ILE A 146 4.09 -2.49 1.18
C ILE A 146 4.03 -1.67 -0.11
N ARG A 147 5.19 -1.27 -0.64
CA ARG A 147 5.30 -0.41 -1.83
C ARG A 147 6.33 -0.96 -2.80
N VAL A 148 6.10 -0.70 -4.09
CA VAL A 148 6.99 -1.06 -5.20
C VAL A 148 7.64 0.19 -5.77
N GLY A 149 8.95 0.18 -5.96
CA GLY A 149 9.75 1.33 -6.39
C GLY A 149 10.33 2.10 -5.21
N ASP A 150 11.04 3.17 -5.51
CA ASP A 150 11.70 3.97 -4.47
C ASP A 150 10.68 4.65 -3.56
N PRO A 151 10.84 4.50 -2.23
CA PRO A 151 9.98 5.16 -1.28
C PRO A 151 10.19 6.68 -1.35
N GLN A 152 9.09 7.42 -1.47
CA GLN A 152 9.11 8.89 -1.58
C GLN A 152 8.85 9.60 -0.24
N GLU A 153 8.71 8.85 0.86
CA GLU A 153 8.35 9.39 2.16
C GLU A 153 9.52 9.33 3.13
N ASP A 154 10.12 10.48 3.43
CA ASP A 154 11.27 10.61 4.34
C ASP A 154 10.94 10.32 5.81
N SER A 155 9.67 10.25 6.19
CA SER A 155 9.23 10.04 7.58
C SER A 155 8.99 8.59 7.97
N TRP A 156 9.20 7.65 7.04
CA TRP A 156 8.97 6.21 7.25
C TRP A 156 10.25 5.42 7.06
N ILE A 157 10.45 4.38 7.88
CA ILE A 157 11.48 3.38 7.63
C ILE A 157 11.04 2.57 6.42
N ALA A 158 11.88 2.52 5.40
CA ALA A 158 11.69 1.69 4.23
C ALA A 158 12.65 0.50 4.29
N ARG A 159 12.13 -0.67 4.67
CA ARG A 159 12.90 -1.91 4.71
C ARG A 159 12.74 -2.67 3.40
N PRO A 160 13.80 -2.90 2.63
CA PRO A 160 13.70 -3.70 1.42
C PRO A 160 13.35 -5.15 1.79
N ILE A 161 12.25 -5.65 1.25
CA ILE A 161 11.78 -7.02 1.48
C ILE A 161 11.96 -7.91 0.25
N TRP A 162 12.03 -7.30 -0.94
CA TRP A 162 12.20 -8.03 -2.19
C TRP A 162 12.77 -7.14 -3.29
N GLU A 163 13.43 -7.77 -4.26
CA GLU A 163 13.81 -7.13 -5.49
C GLU A 163 13.35 -7.96 -6.68
N SER A 164 12.67 -7.35 -7.62
CA SER A 164 12.30 -7.92 -8.90
C SER A 164 12.82 -7.02 -10.01
N HIS A 165 12.97 -7.58 -11.21
CA HIS A 165 13.28 -6.82 -12.42
C HIS A 165 12.07 -6.85 -13.34
N LEU A 166 11.94 -5.84 -14.16
CA LEU A 166 10.96 -5.87 -15.24
C LEU A 166 11.45 -6.84 -16.32
N GLY A 167 10.52 -7.57 -16.90
CA GLY A 167 10.74 -8.48 -18.03
C GLY A 167 9.57 -8.40 -19.00
N LEU A 168 9.82 -8.80 -20.21
CA LEU A 168 8.79 -8.89 -21.24
C LEU A 168 8.08 -10.22 -21.16
N CYS A 169 6.77 -10.22 -21.30
CA CYS A 169 5.97 -11.44 -21.37
C CYS A 169 4.89 -11.37 -22.45
N ALA A 170 4.51 -12.55 -22.97
CA ALA A 170 3.44 -12.73 -23.92
C ALA A 170 2.80 -14.11 -23.70
N ALA A 171 1.61 -14.31 -24.25
CA ALA A 171 1.00 -15.64 -24.36
C ALA A 171 1.68 -16.46 -25.45
N PRO A 172 1.88 -17.79 -25.27
CA PRO A 172 2.44 -18.67 -26.31
C PRO A 172 1.68 -18.56 -27.64
N ALA A 173 0.36 -18.58 -27.58
CA ALA A 173 -0.51 -18.48 -28.77
C ALA A 173 -0.35 -17.15 -29.53
N TYR A 174 0.06 -16.06 -28.87
CA TYR A 174 0.42 -14.82 -29.54
C TYR A 174 1.73 -14.98 -30.32
N LEU A 175 2.75 -15.54 -29.68
CA LEU A 175 4.09 -15.71 -30.27
C LEU A 175 4.09 -16.67 -31.46
N GLU A 176 3.25 -17.71 -31.45
CA GLU A 176 3.11 -18.67 -32.56
C GLU A 176 2.61 -18.05 -33.87
N ARG A 177 1.83 -16.97 -33.80
CA ARG A 177 1.24 -16.28 -34.96
C ARG A 177 1.95 -15.02 -35.40
N MET A 178 2.92 -14.57 -34.62
CA MET A 178 3.65 -13.32 -34.86
C MET A 178 5.11 -13.61 -35.24
N PRO A 179 5.81 -12.67 -35.90
CA PRO A 179 7.23 -12.80 -36.16
C PRO A 179 8.02 -13.08 -34.87
N PRO A 180 9.19 -13.74 -34.94
CA PRO A 180 10.02 -13.98 -33.76
C PRO A 180 10.57 -12.68 -33.20
N ILE A 181 10.69 -12.61 -31.86
CA ILE A 181 11.29 -11.49 -31.14
C ILE A 181 12.68 -11.93 -30.65
N GLU A 182 13.73 -11.51 -31.33
CA GLU A 182 15.11 -11.84 -31.01
C GLU A 182 15.87 -10.65 -30.39
N HIS A 183 15.39 -9.44 -30.62
CA HIS A 183 15.96 -8.21 -30.10
C HIS A 183 14.85 -7.21 -29.72
N PRO A 184 15.05 -6.31 -28.74
CA PRO A 184 14.02 -5.30 -28.37
C PRO A 184 13.51 -4.43 -29.53
N ARG A 185 14.31 -4.23 -30.59
CA ARG A 185 13.90 -3.52 -31.80
C ARG A 185 12.71 -4.17 -32.51
N ASP A 186 12.59 -5.50 -32.40
CA ASP A 186 11.55 -6.27 -33.09
C ASP A 186 10.15 -6.01 -32.50
N LEU A 187 10.12 -5.47 -31.26
CA LEU A 187 8.88 -5.04 -30.60
C LEU A 187 8.11 -3.98 -31.39
N ALA A 188 8.78 -3.26 -32.30
CA ALA A 188 8.11 -2.31 -33.20
C ALA A 188 7.11 -2.95 -34.16
N GLN A 189 7.20 -4.28 -34.38
CA GLN A 189 6.31 -5.07 -35.24
C GLN A 189 5.21 -5.77 -34.43
N HIS A 190 5.17 -5.56 -33.10
CA HIS A 190 4.27 -6.26 -32.20
C HIS A 190 3.27 -5.31 -31.54
N SER A 191 2.11 -5.87 -31.19
CA SER A 191 1.15 -5.19 -30.36
C SER A 191 1.70 -5.08 -28.94
N LEU A 192 1.75 -3.86 -28.39
CA LEU A 192 2.27 -3.62 -27.06
C LEU A 192 1.12 -3.28 -26.11
N ILE A 193 1.14 -3.93 -24.95
CA ILE A 193 0.23 -3.67 -23.85
C ILE A 193 0.99 -2.82 -22.83
N VAL A 194 0.43 -1.68 -22.44
CA VAL A 194 1.09 -0.73 -21.53
C VAL A 194 0.29 -0.60 -20.25
N ALA A 195 0.91 -0.97 -19.13
CA ALA A 195 0.38 -0.69 -17.81
C ALA A 195 1.00 0.60 -17.27
N GLN A 196 0.19 1.62 -17.05
CA GLN A 196 0.67 2.89 -16.51
C GLN A 196 1.20 2.75 -15.07
N PRO A 197 2.19 3.59 -14.66
CA PRO A 197 2.73 4.77 -15.38
C PRO A 197 3.92 4.48 -16.31
N MET A 198 4.18 3.24 -16.69
CA MET A 198 5.36 2.86 -17.49
C MET A 198 5.18 3.23 -18.96
N SER A 199 5.56 4.45 -19.33
CA SER A 199 5.51 4.97 -20.70
C SER A 199 6.82 4.79 -21.48
N ASN A 200 7.88 4.34 -20.83
CA ASN A 200 9.20 4.17 -21.43
C ASN A 200 9.84 2.86 -20.93
N TRP A 201 10.22 1.98 -21.84
CA TRP A 201 10.76 0.66 -21.50
C TRP A 201 12.26 0.64 -21.73
N GLN A 202 13.02 0.79 -20.66
CA GLN A 202 14.46 0.68 -20.68
C GLN A 202 14.85 -0.77 -20.42
N LEU A 203 15.53 -1.38 -21.36
CA LEU A 203 15.97 -2.77 -21.33
C LEU A 203 17.49 -2.82 -21.39
N THR A 204 18.09 -3.67 -20.56
CA THR A 204 19.53 -3.90 -20.52
C THR A 204 19.81 -5.39 -20.73
N HIS A 205 20.67 -5.69 -21.67
CA HIS A 205 21.09 -7.06 -21.90
C HIS A 205 21.97 -7.57 -20.76
N LYS A 206 21.69 -8.75 -20.23
CA LYS A 206 22.34 -9.27 -19.01
C LYS A 206 23.84 -9.42 -19.14
N THR A 207 24.33 -9.88 -20.30
CA THR A 207 25.75 -10.18 -20.54
C THR A 207 26.47 -9.00 -21.20
N SER A 208 26.01 -8.52 -22.36
CA SER A 208 26.70 -7.47 -23.13
C SER A 208 26.59 -6.09 -22.50
N LYS A 209 25.65 -5.90 -21.56
CA LYS A 209 25.32 -4.59 -20.98
C LYS A 209 24.80 -3.57 -21.99
N GLU A 210 24.43 -4.00 -23.17
CA GLU A 210 23.73 -3.18 -24.14
C GLU A 210 22.44 -2.64 -23.55
N ASN A 211 22.18 -1.36 -23.78
CA ASN A 211 20.95 -0.70 -23.38
C ASN A 211 20.11 -0.40 -24.61
N PHE A 212 18.82 -0.70 -24.52
CA PHE A 212 17.86 -0.39 -25.55
C PHE A 212 16.62 0.22 -24.94
N THR A 213 16.13 1.30 -25.55
CA THR A 213 14.93 2.00 -25.09
C THR A 213 13.82 1.83 -26.10
N VAL A 214 12.72 1.24 -25.66
CA VAL A 214 11.49 1.12 -26.42
C VAL A 214 10.55 2.23 -25.97
N GLN A 215 10.03 3.00 -26.92
CA GLN A 215 8.90 3.92 -26.70
C GLN A 215 7.65 3.21 -27.22
N PRO A 216 6.89 2.56 -26.35
CA PRO A 216 5.78 1.74 -26.79
C PRO A 216 4.69 2.61 -27.40
N GLN A 217 4.21 2.19 -28.58
CA GLN A 217 2.95 2.64 -29.12
C GLN A 217 1.88 1.65 -28.67
N PRO A 218 1.06 1.98 -27.64
CA PRO A 218 0.20 0.98 -27.04
C PRO A 218 -0.95 0.59 -27.98
N TYR A 219 -1.08 -0.72 -28.23
CA TYR A 219 -2.31 -1.28 -28.77
C TYR A 219 -3.44 -1.25 -27.73
N PHE A 220 -3.06 -1.52 -26.46
CA PHE A 220 -3.95 -1.40 -25.31
C PHE A 220 -3.18 -0.77 -24.15
N GLN A 221 -3.82 0.16 -23.45
CA GLN A 221 -3.25 0.85 -22.29
C GLN A 221 -4.26 0.87 -21.16
N CYS A 222 -3.80 0.55 -19.94
CA CYS A 222 -4.61 0.60 -18.73
C CYS A 222 -3.77 1.01 -17.53
N SER A 223 -4.43 1.34 -16.41
CA SER A 223 -3.79 1.72 -15.15
C SER A 223 -3.66 0.56 -14.16
N ASP A 224 -4.21 -0.63 -14.48
CA ASP A 224 -4.18 -1.80 -13.62
C ASP A 224 -3.38 -2.94 -14.25
N ILE A 225 -2.43 -3.48 -13.48
CA ILE A 225 -1.55 -4.58 -13.92
C ILE A 225 -2.33 -5.87 -14.16
N GLY A 226 -3.37 -6.15 -13.35
CA GLY A 226 -4.19 -7.37 -13.51
C GLY A 226 -4.90 -7.38 -14.85
N VAL A 227 -5.53 -6.27 -15.23
CA VAL A 227 -6.18 -6.09 -16.54
C VAL A 227 -5.17 -6.21 -17.69
N ALA A 228 -3.97 -5.62 -17.53
CA ALA A 228 -2.90 -5.76 -18.53
C ALA A 228 -2.47 -7.22 -18.71
N LEU A 229 -2.30 -7.95 -17.61
CA LEU A 229 -1.93 -9.36 -17.62
C LEU A 229 -3.02 -10.24 -18.26
N ASP A 230 -4.29 -9.94 -18.02
CA ASP A 230 -5.40 -10.64 -18.66
C ASP A 230 -5.40 -10.40 -20.17
N ALA A 231 -5.18 -9.15 -20.62
CA ALA A 231 -5.05 -8.84 -22.04
C ALA A 231 -3.92 -9.61 -22.71
N VAL A 232 -2.75 -9.74 -22.04
CA VAL A 232 -1.63 -10.54 -22.54
C VAL A 232 -1.99 -12.03 -22.59
N ALA A 233 -2.66 -12.54 -21.56
CA ALA A 233 -3.08 -13.95 -21.51
C ALA A 233 -4.07 -14.31 -22.63
N GLU A 234 -4.93 -13.38 -23.01
CA GLU A 234 -5.83 -13.49 -24.17
C GLU A 234 -5.10 -13.32 -25.52
N GLY A 235 -3.78 -13.10 -25.49
CA GLY A 235 -2.94 -13.04 -26.70
C GLY A 235 -3.04 -11.72 -27.46
N PHE A 236 -3.29 -10.61 -26.79
CA PHE A 236 -3.36 -9.29 -27.44
C PHE A 236 -2.00 -8.61 -27.66
N GLY A 237 -0.92 -9.14 -27.07
CA GLY A 237 0.40 -8.54 -27.29
C GLY A 237 1.45 -8.89 -26.25
N VAL A 238 2.46 -8.03 -26.19
CA VAL A 238 3.62 -8.11 -25.29
C VAL A 238 3.52 -7.02 -24.21
N LEU A 239 3.83 -7.38 -22.97
CA LEU A 239 3.80 -6.49 -21.81
C LEU A 239 5.16 -6.48 -21.12
N LEU A 240 5.64 -5.30 -20.72
CA LEU A 240 6.75 -5.15 -19.78
C LEU A 240 6.18 -5.10 -18.35
N VAL A 241 6.54 -6.10 -17.54
CA VAL A 241 6.00 -6.26 -16.18
C VAL A 241 7.05 -6.91 -15.26
N SER A 242 6.85 -6.87 -13.96
CA SER A 242 7.73 -7.57 -13.02
C SER A 242 7.82 -9.06 -13.35
N GLN A 243 9.04 -9.60 -13.43
CA GLN A 243 9.29 -10.98 -13.86
C GLN A 243 8.53 -12.04 -13.06
N PHE A 244 8.23 -11.76 -11.79
CA PHE A 244 7.48 -12.74 -10.99
C PHE A 244 6.06 -12.99 -11.54
N TYR A 245 5.45 -12.04 -12.28
CA TYR A 245 4.16 -12.29 -12.94
C TYR A 245 4.30 -13.22 -14.15
N CYS A 246 5.46 -13.26 -14.79
CA CYS A 246 5.72 -14.18 -15.91
C CYS A 246 5.83 -15.63 -15.42
N ASN A 247 6.30 -15.82 -14.18
CA ASN A 247 6.53 -17.14 -13.56
C ASN A 247 5.38 -17.57 -12.62
N ASP A 248 4.32 -16.74 -12.50
CA ASP A 248 3.17 -17.06 -11.64
C ASP A 248 2.47 -18.32 -12.17
N PRO A 249 2.20 -19.34 -11.34
CA PRO A 249 1.50 -20.55 -11.75
C PRO A 249 0.04 -20.22 -12.09
N ARG A 250 -0.21 -20.05 -13.37
CA ARG A 250 -1.54 -19.81 -13.95
C ARG A 250 -2.05 -21.09 -14.58
N PRO A 251 -3.39 -21.23 -14.76
CA PRO A 251 -3.95 -22.28 -15.61
C PRO A 251 -3.26 -22.30 -16.98
N ALA A 252 -3.13 -23.48 -17.58
CA ALA A 252 -2.38 -23.64 -18.82
C ALA A 252 -2.85 -22.70 -19.95
N GLU A 253 -4.16 -22.42 -19.98
CA GLU A 253 -4.80 -21.53 -20.95
C GLU A 253 -4.40 -20.05 -20.78
N ARG A 254 -3.94 -19.67 -19.59
CA ARG A 254 -3.52 -18.30 -19.23
C ARG A 254 -2.02 -18.19 -18.94
N ARG A 255 -1.26 -19.20 -19.34
CA ARG A 255 0.18 -19.21 -19.14
C ARG A 255 0.85 -18.08 -19.92
N LEU A 256 1.74 -17.38 -19.27
CA LEU A 256 2.62 -16.41 -19.89
C LEU A 256 4.03 -16.99 -20.01
N VAL A 257 4.74 -16.58 -21.03
CA VAL A 257 6.15 -16.92 -21.22
C VAL A 257 6.99 -15.66 -21.30
N GLN A 258 8.20 -15.74 -20.79
CA GLN A 258 9.14 -14.65 -20.88
C GLN A 258 9.62 -14.48 -22.32
N VAL A 259 9.58 -13.26 -22.81
CA VAL A 259 10.12 -12.85 -24.10
C VAL A 259 11.47 -12.18 -23.85
N LEU A 260 12.47 -12.41 -24.70
CA LEU A 260 13.83 -11.88 -24.56
C LEU A 260 14.42 -12.15 -23.16
N PRO A 261 14.60 -13.38 -22.75
CA PRO A 261 15.03 -13.73 -21.38
C PRO A 261 16.39 -13.15 -20.98
N ASP A 262 17.24 -12.81 -21.97
CA ASP A 262 18.54 -12.17 -21.73
C ASP A 262 18.47 -10.65 -21.55
N TRP A 263 17.31 -10.07 -21.76
CA TRP A 263 17.05 -8.66 -21.51
C TRP A 263 16.22 -8.47 -20.24
N ARG A 264 16.59 -7.49 -19.45
CA ARG A 264 15.86 -7.11 -18.26
C ARG A 264 15.61 -5.60 -18.23
N GLY A 265 14.47 -5.21 -17.73
CA GLY A 265 14.16 -3.83 -17.43
C GLY A 265 14.73 -3.41 -16.07
N GLN A 266 14.38 -2.21 -15.65
CA GLN A 266 14.82 -1.63 -14.39
C GLN A 266 14.45 -2.52 -13.19
N PRO A 267 15.26 -2.49 -12.11
CA PRO A 267 14.90 -3.13 -10.86
C PRO A 267 13.61 -2.51 -10.28
N ARG A 268 12.82 -3.34 -9.67
CA ARG A 268 11.58 -2.97 -8.99
C ARG A 268 11.66 -3.47 -7.55
N PRO A 269 12.38 -2.74 -6.69
CA PRO A 269 12.47 -3.09 -5.28
C PRO A 269 11.09 -2.99 -4.62
N ILE A 270 10.83 -3.87 -3.67
CA ILE A 270 9.63 -3.88 -2.85
C ILE A 270 10.04 -3.59 -1.42
N TYR A 271 9.41 -2.61 -0.83
CA TYR A 271 9.69 -2.18 0.52
C TYR A 271 8.51 -2.45 1.44
N LEU A 272 8.82 -2.89 2.65
CA LEU A 272 7.92 -2.79 3.80
C LEU A 272 8.23 -1.48 4.50
N MET A 273 7.25 -0.60 4.54
CA MET A 273 7.37 0.72 5.13
C MET A 273 6.57 0.79 6.41
N TYR A 274 7.13 1.40 7.44
CA TYR A 274 6.48 1.65 8.72
C TYR A 274 7.14 2.85 9.40
N ARG A 275 6.42 3.47 10.33
CA ARG A 275 6.94 4.66 11.01
C ARG A 275 8.08 4.28 11.94
N ASP A 276 9.14 5.11 11.91
CA ASP A 276 10.18 5.06 12.95
C ASP A 276 9.55 5.58 14.25
N ARG A 277 9.23 4.63 15.11
CA ARG A 277 8.75 4.90 16.47
C ARG A 277 9.74 4.26 17.42
N GLN A 278 10.02 4.96 18.51
CA GLN A 278 10.81 4.38 19.60
C GLN A 278 10.16 3.08 20.14
N ALA A 279 8.85 2.90 19.92
CA ALA A 279 8.11 1.70 20.27
C ALA A 279 7.21 1.25 19.10
N VAL A 280 7.67 0.27 18.33
CA VAL A 280 6.83 -0.47 17.36
C VAL A 280 5.94 -1.41 18.14
N SER A 281 4.61 -1.39 17.92
CA SER A 281 3.69 -2.30 18.61
C SER A 281 4.07 -3.77 18.37
N ALA A 282 3.82 -4.62 19.36
CA ALA A 282 4.18 -6.06 19.27
C ALA A 282 3.55 -6.72 18.03
N ARG A 283 2.30 -6.39 17.69
CA ARG A 283 1.62 -6.92 16.50
C ARG A 283 2.27 -6.45 15.19
N LEU A 284 2.73 -5.20 15.11
CA LEU A 284 3.46 -4.71 13.94
C LEU A 284 4.83 -5.36 13.84
N ARG A 285 5.55 -5.53 14.96
CA ARG A 285 6.82 -6.25 15.00
C ARG A 285 6.66 -7.70 14.53
N ALA A 286 5.64 -8.40 15.03
CA ALA A 286 5.32 -9.75 14.59
C ALA A 286 5.03 -9.83 13.08
N PHE A 287 4.36 -8.82 12.52
CA PHE A 287 4.10 -8.74 11.09
C PHE A 287 5.39 -8.50 10.30
N ILE A 288 6.23 -7.55 10.73
CA ILE A 288 7.53 -7.28 10.09
C ILE A 288 8.39 -8.55 10.06
N ASP A 289 8.52 -9.21 11.21
CA ASP A 289 9.33 -10.42 11.35
C ASP A 289 8.77 -11.56 10.48
N HIS A 290 7.44 -11.72 10.46
CA HIS A 290 6.78 -12.71 9.62
C HIS A 290 7.02 -12.47 8.12
N VAL A 291 6.90 -11.24 7.64
CA VAL A 291 7.16 -10.89 6.23
C VAL A 291 8.60 -11.20 5.84
N VAL A 292 9.55 -10.89 6.73
CA VAL A 292 10.98 -11.17 6.50
C VAL A 292 11.25 -12.67 6.46
N GLU A 293 10.74 -13.41 7.45
CA GLU A 293 10.88 -14.89 7.51
C GLU A 293 10.22 -15.57 6.31
N TRP A 294 9.04 -15.07 5.89
CA TRP A 294 8.32 -15.60 4.75
C TRP A 294 9.08 -15.40 3.44
N ARG A 295 9.76 -14.24 3.28
CA ARG A 295 10.67 -13.96 2.17
C ARG A 295 11.83 -14.95 2.10
N GLU A 296 12.50 -15.20 3.24
CA GLU A 296 13.69 -16.07 3.28
C GLU A 296 13.38 -17.50 2.83
N LYS A 297 12.17 -17.98 3.11
CA LYS A 297 11.68 -19.29 2.68
C LYS A 297 11.33 -19.37 1.19
N ARG A 298 11.28 -18.23 0.48
CA ARG A 298 10.90 -18.12 -0.93
C ARG A 298 11.78 -17.11 -1.63
N PRO A 299 13.03 -17.46 -1.94
CA PRO A 299 13.93 -16.57 -2.67
C PRO A 299 13.30 -16.17 -4.00
N ALA A 300 13.62 -14.95 -4.46
CA ALA A 300 13.24 -14.48 -5.79
C ALA A 300 13.89 -15.38 -6.84
N ASN A 301 13.07 -16.01 -7.68
CA ASN A 301 13.55 -16.64 -8.91
C ASN A 301 13.69 -15.60 -10.00
#